data_6f7dea4815506d8f570c4c712b1b1940
#
_entry.id   6f7dea4815506d8f570c4c712b1b1940
#
_cell.length_a   1.000
_cell.length_b   1.000
_cell.length_c   1.000
_cell.angle_alpha   90.00
_cell.angle_beta   90.00
_cell.angle_gamma   90.00
#
_symmetry.space_group_name_H-M   'P 1'
#
loop_
_entity.id
_entity.type
_entity.pdbx_description
1 polymer ?
#
loop_
_entity_poly.entity_id
_entity_poly.type
_entity_poly.pdbx_seq_one_letter_code
_entity_poly.pdbx_strand_id
1 'polypeptide(L)' 'MRVGILTVSDRCARGAQEDRSGNTIEEWCGACGYTVSVRDLVPDETSAIVPLLLEWADAGSLDLNLILT' A
#
# COMPACT_ATOMS: atom_id res chain seq x y z
N MET A 1 10.15 -11.65 4.22
CA MET A 1 9.98 -10.21 4.53
C MET A 1 8.55 -9.80 4.26
N ARG A 2 7.95 -9.09 5.19
CA ARG A 2 6.58 -8.59 5.03
C ARG A 2 6.61 -7.18 4.48
N VAL A 3 5.76 -6.92 3.51
CA VAL A 3 5.71 -5.64 2.79
C VAL A 3 4.31 -5.07 2.87
N GLY A 4 4.20 -3.77 3.04
CA GLY A 4 2.95 -3.06 2.91
C GLY A 4 2.94 -2.24 1.63
N ILE A 5 1.83 -2.26 0.91
CA ILE A 5 1.64 -1.48 -0.31
C ILE A 5 0.54 -0.45 -0.06
N LEU A 6 0.87 0.81 -0.23
CA LEU A 6 -0.11 1.88 -0.16
C LEU A 6 -0.16 2.62 -1.49
N THR A 7 -1.30 2.56 -2.14
CA THR A 7 -1.55 3.31 -3.36
C THR A 7 -2.22 4.64 -3.02
N VAL A 8 -1.61 5.73 -3.44
CA VAL A 8 -2.12 7.08 -3.22
C VAL A 8 -2.61 7.62 -4.55
N SER A 9 -3.92 7.62 -4.75
CA SER A 9 -4.51 8.07 -6.00
C SER A 9 -5.96 8.46 -5.82
N ASP A 10 -6.30 9.67 -6.18
CA ASP A 10 -7.68 10.16 -6.15
C ASP A 10 -8.58 9.38 -7.11
N ARG A 11 -8.07 9.06 -8.29
CA ARG A 11 -8.85 8.34 -9.30
C ARG A 11 -9.16 6.91 -8.86
N CYS A 12 -8.16 6.22 -8.34
CA CYS A 12 -8.35 4.86 -7.84
C CYS A 12 -9.26 4.83 -6.62
N ALA A 13 -9.10 5.79 -5.72
CA ALA A 13 -9.92 5.88 -4.51
C ALA A 13 -11.39 6.12 -4.83
N ARG A 14 -11.70 6.83 -5.92
CA ARG A 14 -13.07 7.06 -6.38
C ARG A 14 -13.63 5.95 -7.26
N GLY A 15 -12.83 4.92 -7.53
CA GLY A 15 -13.23 3.84 -8.41
C GLY A 15 -13.22 4.18 -9.89
N ALA A 16 -12.63 5.34 -10.27
CA ALA A 16 -12.58 5.79 -11.66
C ALA A 16 -11.46 5.15 -12.46
N GLN A 17 -10.51 4.50 -11.78
CA GLN A 17 -9.36 3.86 -12.40
C GLN A 17 -8.96 2.62 -11.61
N GLU A 18 -8.51 1.59 -12.30
CA GLU A 18 -7.96 0.39 -11.67
C GLU A 18 -6.59 0.68 -11.06
N ASP A 19 -6.31 0.08 -9.91
CA ASP A 19 -5.02 0.21 -9.23
C ASP A 19 -3.96 -0.70 -9.86
N ARG A 20 -3.50 -0.33 -11.03
CA ARG A 20 -2.50 -1.11 -11.77
C ARG A 20 -1.14 -1.09 -11.12
N SER A 21 -0.75 0.05 -10.54
CA SER A 21 0.54 0.19 -9.85
C SER A 21 0.63 -0.77 -8.68
N GLY A 22 -0.39 -0.81 -7.84
CA GLY A 22 -0.43 -1.72 -6.70
C GLY A 22 -0.42 -3.18 -7.14
N ASN A 23 -1.16 -3.52 -8.20
CA ASN A 23 -1.17 -4.87 -8.74
C ASN A 23 0.22 -5.29 -9.25
N THR A 24 0.90 -4.41 -9.96
CA THR A 24 2.25 -4.67 -10.49
C THR A 24 3.26 -4.87 -9.35
N ILE A 25 3.18 -4.04 -8.31
CA ILE A 25 4.06 -4.14 -7.16
C ILE A 25 3.82 -5.45 -6.40
N GLU A 26 2.57 -5.84 -6.25
CA GLU A 26 2.23 -7.10 -5.58
C GLU A 26 2.78 -8.31 -6.33
N GLU A 27 2.67 -8.31 -7.66
CA GLU A 27 3.26 -9.35 -8.48
C GLU A 27 4.80 -9.39 -8.34
N TRP A 28 5.42 -8.23 -8.35
CA TRP A 28 6.86 -8.12 -8.17
C TRP A 28 7.30 -8.66 -6.81
N CYS A 29 6.58 -8.33 -5.75
CA CYS A 29 6.87 -8.86 -4.41
C CYS A 29 6.78 -10.37 -4.38
N GLY A 30 5.78 -10.94 -5.02
CA GLY A 30 5.64 -12.40 -5.14
C GLY A 30 6.82 -13.04 -5.86
N ALA A 31 7.29 -12.40 -6.94
CA ALA A 31 8.44 -12.90 -7.69
C ALA A 31 9.74 -12.82 -6.88
N CYS A 32 9.86 -11.85 -5.98
CA CYS A 32 11.04 -11.70 -5.12
C CYS A 32 10.97 -12.55 -3.84
N GLY A 33 9.87 -13.24 -3.61
CA GLY A 33 9.68 -14.03 -2.40
C GLY A 33 9.24 -13.21 -1.18
N TYR A 34 8.77 -12.00 -1.38
CA TYR A 34 8.24 -11.15 -0.31
C TYR A 34 6.75 -11.43 -0.10
N THR A 35 6.30 -11.27 1.15
CA THR A 35 4.89 -11.43 1.49
C THR A 35 4.24 -10.07 1.62
N VAL A 36 3.18 -9.84 0.86
CA VAL A 36 2.37 -8.62 1.01
C VAL A 36 1.44 -8.83 2.20
N SER A 37 1.76 -8.17 3.29
CA SER A 37 1.06 -8.29 4.57
C SER A 37 -0.18 -7.42 4.61
N VAL A 38 -0.07 -6.21 4.07
CA VAL A 38 -1.18 -5.26 3.99
C VAL A 38 -1.12 -4.53 2.65
N ARG A 39 -2.28 -4.19 2.14
CA ARG A 39 -2.41 -3.38 0.93
C ARG A 39 -3.63 -2.49 1.09
N ASP A 40 -3.47 -1.21 0.79
CA ASP A 40 -4.58 -0.29 0.88
C ASP A 40 -4.50 0.77 -0.22
N LEU A 41 -5.56 1.54 -0.35
CA LEU A 41 -5.72 2.52 -1.40
C LEU A 41 -6.39 3.75 -0.77
N VAL A 42 -5.76 4.90 -0.89
CA VAL A 42 -6.27 6.13 -0.31
C VAL A 42 -6.21 7.28 -1.32
N PRO A 43 -7.06 8.29 -1.17
CA PRO A 43 -6.94 9.51 -1.97
C PRO A 43 -5.66 10.26 -1.60
N ASP A 44 -5.22 11.15 -2.49
CA ASP A 44 -4.01 11.95 -2.28
C ASP A 44 -4.31 13.08 -1.28
N GLU A 45 -4.48 12.71 -0.02
CA GLU A 45 -4.78 13.63 1.08
C GLU A 45 -4.00 13.19 2.32
N THR A 46 -3.28 14.12 2.91
CA THR A 46 -2.51 13.86 4.12
C THR A 46 -3.37 13.31 5.26
N SER A 47 -4.61 13.82 5.37
CA SER A 47 -5.56 13.38 6.39
C SER A 47 -5.98 11.92 6.25
N ALA A 48 -5.82 11.32 5.06
CA ALA A 48 -6.10 9.91 4.83
C ALA A 48 -4.83 9.06 4.97
N ILE A 49 -3.68 9.60 4.55
CA ILE A 49 -2.41 8.86 4.49
C ILE A 49 -1.80 8.68 5.87
N VAL A 50 -1.69 9.75 6.65
CA VAL A 50 -0.95 9.73 7.93
C VAL A 50 -1.59 8.79 8.96
N PRO A 51 -2.91 8.80 9.18
CA PRO A 51 -3.52 7.87 10.15
C PRO A 51 -3.29 6.40 9.77
N LEU A 52 -3.32 6.08 8.48
CA LEU A 52 -3.11 4.72 8.02
C LEU A 52 -1.69 4.25 8.25
N LEU A 53 -0.70 5.11 7.97
CA LEU A 53 0.71 4.78 8.23
C LEU A 53 0.97 4.57 9.72
N LEU A 54 0.37 5.38 10.58
CA LEU A 54 0.49 5.23 12.02
C LEU A 54 -0.14 3.91 12.49
N GLU A 55 -1.29 3.56 11.95
CA GLU A 55 -1.96 2.29 12.26
C GLU A 55 -1.09 1.10 11.87
N TRP A 56 -0.49 1.14 10.69
CA TRP A 56 0.38 0.05 10.24
C TRP A 56 1.63 -0.06 11.09
N ALA A 57 2.21 1.06 11.51
CA ALA A 57 3.38 1.07 12.38
C ALA A 57 3.05 0.48 13.76
N ASP A 58 1.91 0.87 14.32
CA ASP A 58 1.49 0.39 15.65
C ASP A 58 1.11 -1.09 15.63
N ALA A 59 0.53 -1.56 14.55
CA ALA A 59 0.13 -2.96 14.42
C ALA A 59 1.31 -3.92 14.29
N GLY A 60 2.51 -3.42 13.97
CA GLY A 60 3.67 -4.25 13.74
C GLY A 60 3.51 -5.18 12.54
N SER A 61 2.67 -4.79 11.61
CA SER A 61 2.35 -5.62 10.42
C SER A 61 3.47 -5.69 9.41
N LEU A 62 4.43 -4.78 9.50
CA LEU A 62 5.51 -4.63 8.53
C LEU A 62 6.85 -4.93 9.19
N ASP A 63 7.73 -5.62 8.47
CA ASP A 63 9.09 -5.83 8.96
C ASP A 63 9.90 -4.54 8.83
N LEU A 64 9.89 -3.89 7.68
CA LEU A 64 10.56 -2.60 7.47
C LEU A 64 10.11 -1.91 6.19
N ASN A 65 9.30 -2.55 5.38
CA ASN A 65 9.12 -2.08 4.03
C ASN A 65 7.71 -1.60 3.76
N LEU A 66 7.63 -0.34 3.43
CA LEU A 66 6.43 0.29 2.93
C LEU A 66 6.71 0.76 1.51
N ILE A 67 5.87 0.38 0.58
CA ILE A 67 5.95 0.84 -0.80
C ILE A 67 4.79 1.80 -1.05
N LEU A 68 5.14 3.02 -1.42
CA LEU A 68 4.16 4.03 -1.80
C LEU A 68 4.11 4.14 -3.32
N THR A 69 2.91 4.22 -3.85
CA THR A 69 2.73 4.37 -5.27
C THR A 69 1.53 5.24 -5.64
#